data_e7f333c197dbc4a99a18e92d3cf6122e
#
_entry.id   e7f333c197dbc4a99a18e92d3cf6122e
#
_cell.length_a   1.000
_cell.length_b   1.000
_cell.length_c   1.000
_cell.angle_alpha   90.00
_cell.angle_beta   90.00
_cell.angle_gamma   90.00
#
_symmetry.space_group_name_H-M   'P 1'
#
loop_
_entity.id
_entity.type
_entity.pdbx_description
1 polymer ?
#
loop_
_entity_poly.entity_id
_entity_poly.type
_entity_poly.pdbx_seq_one_letter_code
_entity_poly.pdbx_strand_id
1 'polypeptide(L)'
;AGEVHYGEGLFIGYRYYDAKQMPVLFPFGFGLSYTSFSYSNARVSATNFKDVDGVIVTVDVTNSGDVTGKEIVQVYVHDHTSGLVRPEKELKGFAKVELQPGETKSVSIPLDFRAFAYYHPAYKQWITEDGDFDIHIAASATDIRQTLTVTLESTLSLPCILDRESTIREWMDDPHGKEVFGPIYAQIEAQSRDRKSTRLNSSHSS
;
A
#
# COMPACT_ATOMS: atom_id res chain seq x y z
N ALA A 1 9.55 -37.39 -3.88
CA ALA A 1 8.47 -36.41 -3.82
C ALA A 1 8.98 -35.17 -4.54
N GLY A 2 8.22 -34.69 -5.54
CA GLY A 2 8.60 -33.46 -6.24
C GLY A 2 8.27 -32.24 -5.39
N GLU A 3 9.15 -31.24 -5.43
CA GLU A 3 8.88 -29.92 -4.84
C GLU A 3 8.20 -29.04 -5.89
N VAL A 4 7.24 -28.23 -5.44
CA VAL A 4 6.58 -27.20 -6.27
C VAL A 4 7.00 -25.84 -5.71
N HIS A 5 7.64 -25.02 -6.57
CA HIS A 5 8.08 -23.67 -6.20
C HIS A 5 7.10 -22.63 -6.72
N TYR A 6 6.51 -21.82 -5.83
CA TYR A 6 5.68 -20.67 -6.16
C TYR A 6 6.55 -19.41 -6.14
N GLY A 7 7.30 -19.20 -7.23
CA GLY A 7 8.30 -18.12 -7.33
C GLY A 7 7.73 -16.73 -7.58
N GLU A 8 6.43 -16.62 -7.95
CA GLU A 8 5.80 -15.35 -8.28
C GLU A 8 5.52 -14.47 -7.04
N GLY A 9 5.41 -15.06 -5.85
CA GLY A 9 5.07 -14.36 -4.62
C GLY A 9 3.73 -13.63 -4.74
N LEU A 10 3.71 -12.31 -4.48
CA LEU A 10 2.51 -11.48 -4.61
C LEU A 10 2.20 -11.07 -6.05
N PHE A 11 3.14 -11.28 -6.99
CA PHE A 11 3.04 -10.82 -8.38
C PHE A 11 2.41 -11.89 -9.26
N ILE A 12 1.13 -12.19 -9.04
CA ILE A 12 0.33 -13.11 -9.85
C ILE A 12 -0.71 -12.34 -10.67
N GLY A 13 -1.06 -12.87 -11.84
CA GLY A 13 -2.08 -12.28 -12.72
C GLY A 13 -1.77 -10.82 -13.08
N TYR A 14 -2.77 -9.93 -12.99
CA TYR A 14 -2.63 -8.53 -13.35
C TYR A 14 -1.52 -7.80 -12.58
N ARG A 15 -1.24 -8.19 -11.33
CA ARG A 15 -0.18 -7.59 -10.50
C ARG A 15 1.20 -7.74 -11.12
N TYR A 16 1.45 -8.88 -11.78
CA TYR A 16 2.70 -9.11 -12.51
C TYR A 16 2.78 -8.25 -13.78
N TYR A 17 1.70 -8.24 -14.57
CA TYR A 17 1.67 -7.45 -15.80
C TYR A 17 1.79 -5.96 -15.54
N ASP A 18 1.14 -5.46 -14.48
CA ASP A 18 1.27 -4.06 -14.04
C ASP A 18 2.72 -3.73 -13.63
N ALA A 19 3.33 -4.54 -12.75
CA ALA A 19 4.70 -4.32 -12.28
C ALA A 19 5.75 -4.39 -13.41
N LYS A 20 5.50 -5.18 -14.46
CA LYS A 20 6.35 -5.30 -15.64
C LYS A 20 5.95 -4.35 -16.77
N GLN A 21 4.87 -3.58 -16.60
CA GLN A 21 4.30 -2.70 -17.62
C GLN A 21 4.08 -3.42 -18.96
N MET A 22 3.61 -4.67 -18.88
CA MET A 22 3.40 -5.51 -20.05
C MET A 22 1.98 -5.36 -20.57
N PRO A 23 1.78 -5.13 -21.88
CA PRO A 23 0.45 -5.10 -22.46
C PRO A 23 -0.19 -6.49 -22.42
N VAL A 24 -1.50 -6.51 -22.14
CA VAL A 24 -2.30 -7.72 -22.12
C VAL A 24 -3.45 -7.60 -23.11
N LEU A 25 -3.88 -8.71 -23.69
CA LEU A 25 -4.99 -8.72 -24.63
C LEU A 25 -6.32 -8.38 -23.95
N PHE A 26 -6.55 -8.96 -22.76
CA PHE A 26 -7.72 -8.68 -21.92
C PHE A 26 -7.25 -8.42 -20.50
N PRO A 27 -7.29 -7.15 -20.02
CA PRO A 27 -6.90 -6.83 -18.66
C PRO A 27 -7.86 -7.44 -17.63
N PHE A 28 -7.37 -7.63 -16.42
CA PHE A 28 -8.21 -8.11 -15.33
C PHE A 28 -9.41 -7.17 -15.11
N GLY A 29 -10.59 -7.76 -14.94
CA GLY A 29 -11.83 -7.01 -14.79
C GLY A 29 -12.42 -6.48 -16.09
N PHE A 30 -11.78 -6.70 -17.26
CA PHE A 30 -12.34 -6.32 -18.56
C PHE A 30 -13.63 -7.06 -18.84
N GLY A 31 -14.60 -6.35 -19.39
CA GLY A 31 -15.86 -6.89 -19.86
C GLY A 31 -16.38 -6.12 -21.06
N LEU A 32 -17.25 -6.76 -21.84
CA LEU A 32 -17.96 -6.14 -22.95
C LEU A 32 -19.38 -5.77 -22.52
N SER A 33 -19.86 -4.67 -23.05
CA SER A 33 -21.24 -4.21 -22.88
C SER A 33 -21.83 -3.75 -24.21
N TYR A 34 -23.13 -3.84 -24.34
CA TYR A 34 -23.87 -3.26 -25.47
C TYR A 34 -24.19 -1.77 -25.29
N THR A 35 -23.73 -1.20 -24.17
CA THR A 35 -23.86 0.22 -23.84
C THR A 35 -22.55 0.79 -23.31
N SER A 36 -22.50 2.09 -23.10
CA SER A 36 -21.34 2.80 -22.56
C SER A 36 -21.65 3.42 -21.21
N PHE A 37 -20.64 3.50 -20.34
CA PHE A 37 -20.78 4.08 -19.02
C PHE A 37 -19.76 5.21 -18.80
N SER A 38 -20.20 6.29 -18.15
CA SER A 38 -19.34 7.36 -17.69
C SER A 38 -19.32 7.42 -16.17
N TYR A 39 -18.18 7.86 -15.63
CA TYR A 39 -17.93 7.96 -14.19
C TYR A 39 -17.69 9.41 -13.83
N SER A 40 -18.34 9.89 -12.76
CA SER A 40 -18.23 11.28 -12.31
C SER A 40 -18.34 11.38 -10.79
N ASN A 41 -18.00 12.56 -10.25
CA ASN A 41 -18.19 12.90 -8.85
C ASN A 41 -17.60 11.87 -7.85
N ALA A 42 -16.41 11.32 -8.16
CA ALA A 42 -15.74 10.45 -7.22
C ALA A 42 -15.38 11.22 -5.94
N ARG A 43 -15.64 10.60 -4.80
CA ARG A 43 -15.39 11.18 -3.50
C ARG A 43 -15.15 10.09 -2.47
N VAL A 44 -14.48 10.43 -1.39
CA VAL A 44 -14.28 9.59 -0.21
C VAL A 44 -14.96 10.22 1.00
N SER A 45 -15.35 9.40 1.97
CA SER A 45 -15.96 9.89 3.22
C SER A 45 -15.00 10.71 4.08
N ALA A 46 -13.70 10.45 3.98
CA ALA A 46 -12.64 11.20 4.64
C ALA A 46 -11.34 11.11 3.82
N THR A 47 -10.60 12.20 3.69
CA THR A 47 -9.27 12.22 3.05
C THR A 47 -8.17 11.85 4.01
N ASN A 48 -8.38 12.05 5.33
CA ASN A 48 -7.50 11.62 6.40
C ASN A 48 -8.32 10.75 7.36
N PHE A 49 -7.86 9.55 7.66
CA PHE A 49 -8.58 8.61 8.51
C PHE A 49 -7.62 7.65 9.21
N LYS A 50 -8.10 7.03 10.28
CA LYS A 50 -7.39 5.95 10.96
C LYS A 50 -7.73 4.61 10.34
N ASP A 51 -6.78 3.70 10.36
CA ASP A 51 -6.92 2.35 9.81
C ASP A 51 -8.17 1.60 10.36
N VAL A 52 -8.53 1.84 11.62
CA VAL A 52 -9.70 1.24 12.28
C VAL A 52 -11.04 1.80 11.79
N ASP A 53 -11.05 3.01 11.24
CA ASP A 53 -12.28 3.68 10.79
C ASP A 53 -12.68 3.24 9.38
N GLY A 54 -11.70 2.94 8.53
CA GLY A 54 -11.90 2.70 7.11
C GLY A 54 -12.41 3.94 6.36
N VAL A 55 -12.78 3.77 5.09
CA VAL A 55 -13.28 4.86 4.26
C VAL A 55 -14.33 4.33 3.27
N ILE A 56 -15.31 5.17 2.92
CA ILE A 56 -16.30 4.84 1.89
C ILE A 56 -15.97 5.62 0.63
N VAL A 57 -15.74 4.88 -0.46
CA VAL A 57 -15.57 5.44 -1.81
C VAL A 57 -16.95 5.54 -2.47
N THR A 58 -17.29 6.68 -3.01
CA THR A 58 -18.54 6.88 -3.75
C THR A 58 -18.25 7.49 -5.09
N VAL A 59 -18.90 6.98 -6.15
CA VAL A 59 -18.81 7.49 -7.52
C VAL A 59 -20.18 7.43 -8.17
N ASP A 60 -20.47 8.41 -9.02
CA ASP A 60 -21.69 8.42 -9.83
C ASP A 60 -21.40 7.75 -11.17
N VAL A 61 -22.20 6.74 -11.53
CA VAL A 61 -22.10 6.02 -12.80
C VAL A 61 -23.34 6.31 -13.63
N THR A 62 -23.13 6.74 -14.87
CA THR A 62 -24.19 7.06 -15.82
C THR A 62 -24.11 6.11 -17.01
N ASN A 63 -25.23 5.53 -17.41
CA ASN A 63 -25.35 4.85 -18.69
C ASN A 63 -25.50 5.90 -19.79
N SER A 64 -24.45 6.09 -20.58
CA SER A 64 -24.41 7.08 -21.66
C SER A 64 -24.82 6.55 -23.03
N GLY A 65 -25.21 5.27 -23.12
CA GLY A 65 -25.71 4.66 -24.36
C GLY A 65 -27.23 4.47 -24.34
N ASP A 66 -27.73 3.74 -25.34
CA ASP A 66 -29.16 3.67 -25.67
C ASP A 66 -29.87 2.41 -25.17
N VAL A 67 -29.13 1.50 -24.54
CA VAL A 67 -29.68 0.24 -24.03
C VAL A 67 -29.37 0.04 -22.56
N THR A 68 -30.22 -0.68 -21.85
CA THR A 68 -29.96 -1.05 -20.46
C THR A 68 -28.72 -1.92 -20.36
N GLY A 69 -27.86 -1.61 -19.38
CA GLY A 69 -26.64 -2.37 -19.15
C GLY A 69 -26.27 -2.48 -17.70
N LYS A 70 -25.29 -3.34 -17.44
CA LYS A 70 -24.71 -3.53 -16.11
C LYS A 70 -23.24 -3.20 -16.14
N GLU A 71 -22.82 -2.39 -15.18
CA GLU A 71 -21.43 -2.00 -14.99
C GLU A 71 -20.89 -2.57 -13.67
N ILE A 72 -19.59 -2.90 -13.66
CA ILE A 72 -18.88 -3.31 -12.45
C ILE A 72 -17.84 -2.23 -12.13
N VAL A 73 -18.14 -1.41 -11.13
CA VAL A 73 -17.21 -0.45 -10.57
C VAL A 73 -16.18 -1.20 -9.75
N GLN A 74 -14.90 -1.04 -10.08
CA GLN A 74 -13.77 -1.68 -9.41
C GLN A 74 -12.96 -0.63 -8.68
N VAL A 75 -12.55 -0.94 -7.44
CA VAL A 75 -11.72 -0.05 -6.62
C VAL A 75 -10.40 -0.76 -6.32
N TYR A 76 -9.33 -0.15 -6.79
CA TYR A 76 -7.95 -0.59 -6.53
C TYR A 76 -7.28 0.39 -5.58
N VAL A 77 -6.39 -0.12 -4.75
CA VAL A 77 -5.60 0.68 -3.81
C VAL A 77 -4.11 0.51 -4.13
N HIS A 78 -3.41 1.63 -4.22
CA HIS A 78 -1.96 1.75 -4.34
C HIS A 78 -1.40 2.39 -3.07
N ASP A 79 -0.34 1.83 -2.54
CA ASP A 79 0.38 2.33 -1.36
C ASP A 79 1.67 3.01 -1.82
N HIS A 80 1.86 4.27 -1.46
CA HIS A 80 3.03 5.07 -1.88
C HIS A 80 4.31 4.71 -1.11
N THR A 81 4.19 4.18 0.12
CA THR A 81 5.33 4.13 1.07
C THR A 81 5.46 2.81 1.82
N SER A 82 5.04 1.71 1.23
CA SER A 82 5.11 0.40 1.91
C SER A 82 6.54 0.00 2.30
N GLY A 83 6.72 -0.48 3.52
CA GLY A 83 7.97 -1.03 4.04
C GLY A 83 8.38 -2.35 3.36
N LEU A 84 7.46 -3.06 2.72
CA LEU A 84 7.72 -4.25 1.91
C LEU A 84 7.31 -4.01 0.45
N VAL A 85 7.92 -4.80 -0.45
CA VAL A 85 7.55 -4.75 -1.88
C VAL A 85 6.10 -5.19 -2.06
N ARG A 86 5.29 -4.32 -2.64
CA ARG A 86 3.87 -4.56 -2.95
C ARG A 86 3.58 -4.40 -4.44
N PRO A 87 2.47 -5.00 -4.93
CA PRO A 87 1.97 -4.70 -6.28
C PRO A 87 1.63 -3.22 -6.45
N GLU A 88 1.78 -2.71 -7.70
CA GLU A 88 1.42 -1.33 -8.07
C GLU A 88 0.02 -0.94 -7.61
N LYS A 89 -0.92 -1.87 -7.69
CA LYS A 89 -2.28 -1.70 -7.17
C LYS A 89 -2.94 -3.04 -6.90
N GLU A 90 -3.88 -3.06 -5.99
CA GLU A 90 -4.62 -4.26 -5.62
C GLU A 90 -6.12 -3.99 -5.61
N LEU A 91 -6.91 -4.87 -6.24
CA LEU A 91 -8.37 -4.81 -6.14
C LEU A 91 -8.80 -5.03 -4.68
N LYS A 92 -9.48 -4.04 -4.11
CA LYS A 92 -9.93 -4.07 -2.71
C LYS A 92 -11.44 -4.00 -2.55
N GLY A 93 -12.14 -3.58 -3.59
CA GLY A 93 -13.60 -3.56 -3.59
C GLY A 93 -14.19 -3.52 -4.98
N PHE A 94 -15.44 -3.94 -5.11
CA PHE A 94 -16.21 -3.78 -6.34
C PHE A 94 -17.70 -3.76 -6.06
N ALA A 95 -18.45 -3.17 -6.98
CA ALA A 95 -19.91 -3.18 -6.93
C ALA A 95 -20.48 -3.27 -8.35
N LYS A 96 -21.55 -4.03 -8.50
CA LYS A 96 -22.28 -4.17 -9.77
C LYS A 96 -23.53 -3.32 -9.72
N VAL A 97 -23.74 -2.51 -10.75
CA VAL A 97 -24.90 -1.64 -10.89
C VAL A 97 -25.57 -1.84 -12.23
N GLU A 98 -26.91 -1.87 -12.24
CA GLU A 98 -27.73 -1.90 -13.47
C GLU A 98 -28.33 -0.53 -13.70
N LEU A 99 -28.22 -0.04 -14.95
CA LEU A 99 -28.61 1.32 -15.35
C LEU A 99 -29.42 1.27 -16.64
N GLN A 100 -30.55 1.99 -16.66
CA GLN A 100 -31.32 2.30 -17.85
C GLN A 100 -30.57 3.34 -18.71
N PRO A 101 -30.88 3.49 -20.00
CA PRO A 101 -30.35 4.56 -20.82
C PRO A 101 -30.53 5.94 -20.15
N GLY A 102 -29.46 6.71 -20.03
CA GLY A 102 -29.45 8.04 -19.39
C GLY A 102 -29.54 8.03 -17.86
N GLU A 103 -29.71 6.86 -17.23
CA GLU A 103 -29.81 6.76 -15.77
C GLU A 103 -28.42 6.95 -15.11
N THR A 104 -28.42 7.68 -14.00
CA THR A 104 -27.24 7.86 -13.12
C THR A 104 -27.56 7.28 -11.75
N LYS A 105 -26.64 6.48 -11.22
CA LYS A 105 -26.68 5.98 -9.83
C LYS A 105 -25.36 6.25 -9.11
N SER A 106 -25.47 6.64 -7.84
CA SER A 106 -24.31 6.71 -6.94
C SER A 106 -24.02 5.31 -6.39
N VAL A 107 -22.78 4.86 -6.58
CA VAL A 107 -22.28 3.57 -6.11
C VAL A 107 -21.31 3.84 -4.96
N SER A 108 -21.56 3.21 -3.81
CA SER A 108 -20.73 3.33 -2.61
C SER A 108 -20.08 2.00 -2.28
N ILE A 109 -18.76 2.01 -2.09
CA ILE A 109 -17.94 0.83 -1.82
C ILE A 109 -17.16 1.08 -0.53
N PRO A 110 -17.44 0.34 0.56
CA PRO A 110 -16.67 0.48 1.79
C PRO A 110 -15.30 -0.19 1.62
N LEU A 111 -14.28 0.47 2.14
CA LEU A 111 -12.92 -0.03 2.27
C LEU A 111 -12.57 -0.05 3.76
N ASP A 112 -12.40 -1.23 4.30
CA ASP A 112 -12.03 -1.46 5.69
C ASP A 112 -10.49 -1.52 5.88
N PHE A 113 -10.04 -1.80 7.10
CA PHE A 113 -8.65 -2.02 7.45
C PHE A 113 -7.90 -2.90 6.42
N ARG A 114 -8.53 -4.00 5.98
CA ARG A 114 -7.90 -4.96 5.05
C ARG A 114 -7.66 -4.41 3.66
N ALA A 115 -8.35 -3.34 3.28
CA ALA A 115 -8.10 -2.69 1.99
C ALA A 115 -6.73 -2.02 1.93
N PHE A 116 -6.22 -1.54 3.05
CA PHE A 116 -4.96 -0.80 3.17
C PHE A 116 -3.83 -1.67 3.74
N ALA A 117 -4.17 -2.74 4.46
CA ALA A 117 -3.23 -3.62 5.13
C ALA A 117 -2.54 -4.60 4.17
N TYR A 118 -1.34 -5.03 4.58
CA TYR A 118 -0.64 -6.18 4.01
C TYR A 118 -0.21 -7.15 5.12
N TYR A 119 0.03 -8.42 4.76
CA TYR A 119 0.52 -9.41 5.71
C TYR A 119 2.02 -9.30 5.86
N HIS A 120 2.48 -8.98 7.06
CA HIS A 120 3.91 -8.88 7.35
C HIS A 120 4.42 -10.21 7.94
N PRO A 121 5.36 -10.92 7.25
CA PRO A 121 5.76 -12.27 7.64
C PRO A 121 6.50 -12.33 8.98
N ALA A 122 7.29 -11.31 9.32
CA ALA A 122 8.02 -11.27 10.59
C ALA A 122 7.07 -11.06 11.79
N TYR A 123 6.07 -10.21 11.65
CA TYR A 123 5.04 -10.01 12.68
C TYR A 123 3.93 -11.06 12.65
N LYS A 124 3.83 -11.86 11.57
CA LYS A 124 2.80 -12.88 11.35
C LYS A 124 1.38 -12.34 11.50
N GLN A 125 1.16 -11.10 11.09
CA GLN A 125 -0.13 -10.43 11.15
C GLN A 125 -0.31 -9.43 10.00
N TRP A 126 -1.55 -8.98 9.82
CA TRP A 126 -1.86 -7.90 8.91
C TRP A 126 -1.54 -6.57 9.57
N ILE A 127 -0.82 -5.72 8.86
CA ILE A 127 -0.42 -4.39 9.35
C ILE A 127 -0.77 -3.32 8.33
N THR A 128 -0.97 -2.12 8.83
CA THR A 128 -1.05 -0.87 8.09
C THR A 128 0.13 0.01 8.48
N GLU A 129 0.59 0.83 7.57
CA GLU A 129 1.63 1.85 7.80
C GLU A 129 1.02 3.22 7.56
N ASP A 130 1.57 4.23 8.23
CA ASP A 130 1.22 5.63 7.98
C ASP A 130 1.64 6.01 6.56
N GLY A 131 0.79 6.74 5.85
CA GLY A 131 1.17 7.23 4.54
C GLY A 131 0.01 7.56 3.62
N ASP A 132 0.37 7.95 2.41
CA ASP A 132 -0.57 8.27 1.37
C ASP A 132 -0.89 7.05 0.52
N PHE A 133 -2.16 6.93 0.17
CA PHE A 133 -2.70 5.87 -0.68
C PHE A 133 -3.49 6.48 -1.82
N ASP A 134 -3.32 5.92 -3.01
CA ASP A 134 -4.21 6.23 -4.12
C ASP A 134 -5.32 5.19 -4.21
N ILE A 135 -6.53 5.68 -4.31
CA ILE A 135 -7.75 4.89 -4.56
C ILE A 135 -8.14 5.11 -6.01
N HIS A 136 -7.93 4.08 -6.83
CA HIS A 136 -8.27 4.10 -8.24
C HIS A 136 -9.67 3.51 -8.45
N ILE A 137 -10.57 4.28 -9.03
CA ILE A 137 -11.90 3.85 -9.45
C ILE A 137 -11.83 3.52 -10.93
N ALA A 138 -12.15 2.29 -11.30
CA ALA A 138 -11.84 1.75 -12.60
C ALA A 138 -12.95 0.85 -13.16
N ALA A 139 -12.98 0.71 -14.48
CA ALA A 139 -13.78 -0.28 -15.19
C ALA A 139 -12.99 -1.58 -15.44
N SER A 140 -11.65 -1.53 -15.38
CA SER A 140 -10.76 -2.70 -15.41
C SER A 140 -9.41 -2.33 -14.79
N ALA A 141 -8.49 -3.27 -14.62
CA ALA A 141 -7.17 -3.01 -14.07
C ALA A 141 -6.35 -1.98 -14.87
N THR A 142 -6.65 -1.77 -16.15
CA THR A 142 -5.98 -0.79 -17.02
C THR A 142 -6.84 0.42 -17.38
N ASP A 143 -8.15 0.35 -17.11
CA ASP A 143 -9.10 1.45 -17.42
C ASP A 143 -9.49 2.17 -16.13
N ILE A 144 -8.54 2.99 -15.62
CA ILE A 144 -8.74 3.84 -14.45
C ILE A 144 -9.51 5.08 -14.89
N ARG A 145 -10.66 5.31 -14.27
CA ARG A 145 -11.57 6.42 -14.57
C ARG A 145 -11.33 7.62 -13.68
N GLN A 146 -11.07 7.41 -12.41
CA GLN A 146 -10.79 8.46 -11.44
C GLN A 146 -9.81 7.96 -10.38
N THR A 147 -9.05 8.89 -9.81
CA THR A 147 -8.11 8.60 -8.71
C THR A 147 -8.32 9.62 -7.60
N LEU A 148 -8.34 9.14 -6.37
CA LEU A 148 -8.43 9.95 -5.16
C LEU A 148 -7.26 9.57 -4.26
N THR A 149 -6.56 10.57 -3.72
CA THR A 149 -5.48 10.35 -2.74
C THR A 149 -6.02 10.55 -1.34
N VAL A 150 -5.69 9.64 -0.44
CA VAL A 150 -6.06 9.67 0.97
C VAL A 150 -4.83 9.42 1.84
N THR A 151 -4.81 9.98 3.05
CA THR A 151 -3.76 9.75 4.04
C THR A 151 -4.31 8.87 5.16
N LEU A 152 -3.62 7.78 5.45
CA LEU A 152 -3.94 6.85 6.53
C LEU A 152 -3.01 7.07 7.72
N GLU A 153 -3.57 7.13 8.92
CA GLU A 153 -2.87 7.07 10.19
C GLU A 153 -3.05 5.67 10.79
N SER A 154 -1.97 4.90 10.91
CA SER A 154 -2.00 3.58 11.52
C SER A 154 -2.12 3.69 13.03
N THR A 155 -3.04 2.91 13.62
CA THR A 155 -3.14 2.80 15.08
C THR A 155 -2.31 1.66 15.64
N LEU A 156 -1.59 0.94 14.78
CA LEU A 156 -0.79 -0.22 15.18
C LEU A 156 0.52 0.24 15.84
N SER A 157 0.78 -0.26 17.04
CA SER A 157 2.08 -0.17 17.68
C SER A 157 2.77 -1.53 17.54
N LEU A 158 3.76 -1.58 16.67
CA LEU A 158 4.52 -2.81 16.42
C LEU A 158 5.80 -2.82 17.26
N PRO A 159 6.13 -3.95 17.91
CA PRO A 159 7.41 -4.07 18.58
C PRO A 159 8.54 -4.06 17.55
N CYS A 160 9.66 -3.45 17.88
CA CYS A 160 10.86 -3.57 17.07
C CYS A 160 11.35 -5.02 17.05
N ILE A 161 11.61 -5.57 15.87
CA ILE A 161 12.20 -6.91 15.73
C ILE A 161 13.70 -6.70 15.51
N LEU A 162 14.46 -6.85 16.61
CA LEU A 162 15.91 -6.77 16.55
C LEU A 162 16.50 -8.12 16.11
N ASP A 163 17.39 -8.07 15.13
CA ASP A 163 18.13 -9.21 14.64
C ASP A 163 19.60 -8.84 14.35
N ARG A 164 20.35 -9.72 13.69
CA ARG A 164 21.76 -9.49 13.37
C ARG A 164 21.98 -8.43 12.29
N GLU A 165 20.96 -8.15 11.47
CA GLU A 165 21.00 -7.16 10.39
C GLU A 165 20.48 -5.80 10.88
N SER A 166 19.93 -5.73 12.10
CA SER A 166 19.42 -4.51 12.68
C SER A 166 20.52 -3.47 12.90
N THR A 167 20.23 -2.24 12.53
CA THR A 167 21.15 -1.12 12.68
C THR A 167 21.36 -0.73 14.14
N ILE A 168 22.47 -0.05 14.44
CA ILE A 168 22.75 0.51 15.77
C ILE A 168 21.60 1.42 16.22
N ARG A 169 21.01 2.17 15.29
CA ARG A 169 19.89 3.06 15.58
C ARG A 169 18.67 2.27 16.04
N GLU A 170 18.29 1.21 15.33
CA GLU A 170 17.18 0.33 15.73
C GLU A 170 17.40 -0.29 17.12
N TRP A 171 18.63 -0.74 17.41
CA TRP A 171 18.99 -1.24 18.74
C TRP A 171 18.88 -0.16 19.83
N MET A 172 19.21 1.10 19.52
CA MET A 172 19.16 2.21 20.49
C MET A 172 17.76 2.79 20.65
N ASP A 173 16.90 2.68 19.64
CA ASP A 173 15.51 3.16 19.68
C ASP A 173 14.59 2.16 20.40
N ASP A 174 14.93 0.85 20.39
CA ASP A 174 14.18 -0.17 21.13
C ASP A 174 14.56 -0.19 22.62
N PRO A 175 13.59 -0.20 23.57
CA PRO A 175 13.88 -0.18 25.01
C PRO A 175 14.77 -1.34 25.50
N HIS A 176 14.50 -2.56 25.02
CA HIS A 176 15.29 -3.75 25.39
C HIS A 176 16.64 -3.77 24.67
N GLY A 177 16.64 -3.35 23.40
CA GLY A 177 17.86 -3.19 22.62
C GLY A 177 18.82 -2.21 23.25
N LYS A 178 18.31 -1.06 23.71
CA LYS A 178 19.08 -0.02 24.40
C LYS A 178 19.67 -0.50 25.74
N GLU A 179 18.94 -1.30 26.49
CA GLU A 179 19.43 -1.86 27.75
C GLU A 179 20.64 -2.77 27.52
N VAL A 180 20.60 -3.61 26.47
CA VAL A 180 21.67 -4.55 26.14
C VAL A 180 22.83 -3.88 25.41
N PHE A 181 22.54 -3.10 24.40
CA PHE A 181 23.53 -2.52 23.48
C PHE A 181 24.07 -1.17 23.92
N GLY A 182 23.32 -0.41 24.71
CA GLY A 182 23.73 0.92 25.19
C GLY A 182 25.10 0.98 25.87
N PRO A 183 25.43 0.07 26.81
CA PRO A 183 26.75 0.01 27.43
C PRO A 183 27.88 -0.26 26.43
N ILE A 184 27.64 -1.14 25.44
CA ILE A 184 28.59 -1.48 24.38
C ILE A 184 28.83 -0.27 23.50
N TYR A 185 27.77 0.43 23.10
CA TYR A 185 27.82 1.63 22.27
C TYR A 185 28.60 2.76 22.96
N ALA A 186 28.36 2.97 24.26
CA ALA A 186 29.09 3.96 25.05
C ALA A 186 30.61 3.67 25.11
N GLN A 187 31.01 2.42 25.21
CA GLN A 187 32.43 2.02 25.15
C GLN A 187 33.05 2.31 23.76
N ILE A 188 32.33 2.03 22.69
CA ILE A 188 32.78 2.28 21.30
C ILE A 188 32.97 3.81 21.09
N GLU A 189 32.03 4.62 21.58
CA GLU A 189 32.14 6.08 21.50
C GLU A 189 33.33 6.63 22.29
N ALA A 190 33.53 6.13 23.51
CA ALA A 190 34.67 6.56 24.37
C ALA A 190 36.01 6.23 23.68
N GLN A 191 36.17 5.05 23.12
CA GLN A 191 37.38 4.66 22.39
C GLN A 191 37.61 5.50 21.12
N SER A 192 36.52 5.88 20.45
CA SER A 192 36.58 6.74 19.24
C SER A 192 37.01 8.16 19.57
N ARG A 193 36.62 8.71 20.73
CA ARG A 193 37.03 10.02 21.20
C ARG A 193 38.50 10.04 21.59
N ASP A 194 39.00 9.02 22.29
CA ASP A 194 40.42 8.89 22.66
C ASP A 194 41.33 8.81 21.45
N ARG A 195 40.96 8.05 20.43
CA ARG A 195 41.71 7.97 19.17
C ARG A 195 41.77 9.30 18.41
N LYS A 196 40.72 10.11 18.45
CA LYS A 196 40.72 11.46 17.85
C LYS A 196 41.60 12.43 18.66
N SER A 197 41.56 12.36 19.98
CA SER A 197 42.41 13.17 20.86
C SER A 197 43.90 12.87 20.70
N THR A 198 44.26 11.58 20.57
CA THR A 198 45.67 11.16 20.39
C THR A 198 46.21 11.57 19.00
N ARG A 199 45.38 11.59 17.97
CA ARG A 199 45.80 12.08 16.64
C ARG A 199 46.01 13.59 16.59
N LEU A 200 45.22 14.37 17.33
CA LEU A 200 45.35 15.84 17.40
C LEU A 200 46.62 16.25 18.17
N ASN A 201 47.00 15.50 19.20
CA ASN A 201 48.22 15.79 20.00
C ASN A 201 49.50 15.39 19.28
N SER A 202 49.50 14.42 18.36
CA SER A 202 50.64 14.01 17.58
C SER A 202 50.96 14.94 16.37
N SER A 203 49.99 15.80 16.00
CA SER A 203 50.20 16.80 14.92
C SER A 203 50.70 18.16 15.40
N HIS A 204 50.90 18.35 16.71
CA HIS A 204 51.47 19.58 17.29
C HIS A 204 52.90 19.43 17.85
N SER A 205 53.55 18.28 17.57
CA SER A 205 54.94 18.01 17.99
C SER A 205 55.91 17.82 16.80
N SER A 206 55.75 18.66 15.78
CA SER A 206 56.71 18.72 14.65
C SER A 206 57.04 20.15 14.32
#